data_9978f151b3b2d8525e2c9da924e32f79
#
_entry.id   9978f151b3b2d8525e2c9da924e32f79
#
_cell.length_a   1.000
_cell.length_b   1.000
_cell.length_c   1.000
_cell.angle_alpha   90.00
_cell.angle_beta   90.00
_cell.angle_gamma   90.00
#
_symmetry.space_group_name_H-M   'P 1'
#
loop_
_entity.id
_entity.type
_entity.pdbx_description
1 polymer ?
#
loop_
_entity_poly.entity_id
_entity_poly.type
_entity_poly.pdbx_seq_one_letter_code
_entity_poly.pdbx_strand_id
1 'polypeptide(L)'
;MKALLDTNILIASASHAGEAPRLEPFTGLFVSSLSWSELTKGLHTTTSLTEFKVRSARLQTLRAAFGAGLPFDNACSDAYDRILAAVTAAGGSARAHVLDRLLAATALANDLTLVTRDQGAFAGLDKVVRIEQA
;
A
#
# COMPACT_ATOMS: atom_id res chain seq x y z
N MET A 1 -13.67 10.89 -3.24
CA MET A 1 -12.21 10.75 -3.29
C MET A 1 -11.88 9.27 -3.30
N LYS A 2 -11.04 8.84 -4.24
CA LYS A 2 -10.66 7.43 -4.38
C LYS A 2 -9.30 7.20 -3.74
N ALA A 3 -9.13 6.06 -3.09
CA ALA A 3 -7.95 5.74 -2.29
C ALA A 3 -7.25 4.47 -2.74
N LEU A 4 -5.92 4.48 -2.71
CA LEU A 4 -5.08 3.29 -2.74
C LEU A 4 -4.70 2.95 -1.31
N LEU A 5 -4.95 1.73 -0.89
CA LEU A 5 -4.69 1.29 0.47
C LEU A 5 -3.27 0.74 0.60
N ASP A 6 -2.50 1.26 1.55
CA ASP A 6 -1.23 0.67 1.95
C ASP A 6 -1.47 -0.75 2.51
N THR A 7 -0.50 -1.62 2.39
CA THR A 7 -0.61 -3.02 2.83
C THR A 7 -0.99 -3.11 4.31
N ASN A 8 -0.46 -2.25 5.16
CA ASN A 8 -0.82 -2.23 6.58
C ASN A 8 -2.29 -1.89 6.83
N ILE A 9 -2.88 -1.03 6.01
CA ILE A 9 -4.31 -0.72 6.06
C ILE A 9 -5.14 -1.95 5.68
N LEU A 10 -4.71 -2.70 4.66
CA LEU A 10 -5.38 -3.95 4.27
C LEU A 10 -5.38 -4.95 5.41
N ILE A 11 -4.23 -5.15 6.05
CA ILE A 11 -4.11 -6.05 7.19
C ILE A 11 -5.02 -5.60 8.33
N ALA A 12 -5.03 -4.31 8.65
CA ALA A 12 -5.87 -3.76 9.70
C ALA A 12 -7.36 -3.92 9.39
N SER A 13 -7.77 -3.79 8.12
CA SER A 13 -9.18 -3.94 7.72
C SER A 13 -9.70 -5.36 7.89
N ALA A 14 -8.82 -6.36 7.84
CA ALA A 14 -9.17 -7.78 8.01
C ALA A 14 -8.90 -8.29 9.43
N SER A 15 -8.37 -7.44 10.31
CA SER A 15 -8.04 -7.80 11.68
C SER A 15 -9.17 -7.38 12.63
N HIS A 16 -9.43 -8.22 13.64
CA HIS A 16 -10.33 -7.88 14.75
C HIS A 16 -9.58 -7.29 15.94
N ALA A 17 -8.25 -7.19 15.83
CA ALA A 17 -7.41 -6.59 16.87
C ALA A 17 -7.08 -5.13 16.51
N GLY A 18 -7.15 -4.25 17.50
CA GLY A 18 -6.84 -2.85 17.32
C GLY A 18 -7.98 -2.04 16.71
N GLU A 19 -7.69 -0.78 16.40
CA GLU A 19 -8.65 0.15 15.84
C GLU A 19 -8.82 -0.08 14.34
N ALA A 20 -10.07 -0.16 13.88
CA ALA A 20 -10.37 -0.30 12.46
C ALA A 20 -9.97 0.97 11.69
N PRO A 21 -9.46 0.85 10.46
CA PRO A 21 -9.15 2.02 9.64
C PRO A 21 -10.42 2.79 9.27
N ARG A 22 -10.30 4.12 9.24
CA ARG A 22 -11.38 5.02 8.87
C ARG A 22 -11.39 5.21 7.37
N LEU A 23 -12.23 4.45 6.68
CA LEU A 23 -12.30 4.43 5.22
C LEU A 23 -13.59 5.07 4.66
N GLU A 24 -14.51 5.49 5.53
CA GLU A 24 -15.79 6.06 5.14
C GLU A 24 -15.68 7.30 4.23
N PRO A 25 -14.67 8.18 4.37
CA PRO A 25 -14.55 9.34 3.49
C PRO A 25 -14.29 9.01 2.04
N PHE A 26 -13.87 7.78 1.74
CA PHE A 26 -13.46 7.40 0.38
C PHE A 26 -14.62 6.71 -0.34
N THR A 27 -14.85 7.12 -1.60
CA THR A 27 -15.92 6.57 -2.45
C THR A 27 -15.46 5.37 -3.27
N GLY A 28 -14.16 5.12 -3.36
CA GLY A 28 -13.57 3.96 -4.04
C GLY A 28 -12.29 3.56 -3.35
N LEU A 29 -12.13 2.26 -3.11
CA LEU A 29 -10.97 1.69 -2.47
C LEU A 29 -10.27 0.76 -3.45
N PHE A 30 -8.98 0.97 -3.64
CA PHE A 30 -8.15 0.22 -4.58
C PHE A 30 -6.97 -0.42 -3.86
N VAL A 31 -6.49 -1.52 -4.42
CA VAL A 31 -5.33 -2.26 -3.94
C VAL A 31 -4.34 -2.41 -5.08
N SER A 32 -3.06 -2.29 -4.79
CA SER A 32 -2.00 -2.55 -5.75
C SER A 32 -1.71 -4.06 -5.83
N SER A 33 -1.38 -4.54 -7.03
CA SER A 33 -0.83 -5.90 -7.18
C SER A 33 0.45 -6.10 -6.36
N LEU A 34 1.19 -5.03 -6.07
CA LEU A 34 2.36 -5.07 -5.18
C LEU A 34 1.97 -5.50 -3.75
N SER A 35 0.82 -5.04 -3.26
CA SER A 35 0.32 -5.46 -1.93
C SER A 35 -0.03 -6.94 -1.91
N TRP A 36 -0.64 -7.45 -2.99
CA TRP A 36 -0.88 -8.89 -3.10
C TRP A 36 0.44 -9.69 -3.07
N SER A 37 1.47 -9.20 -3.75
CA SER A 37 2.79 -9.83 -3.74
C SER A 37 3.41 -9.81 -2.35
N GLU A 38 3.30 -8.71 -1.62
CA GLU A 38 3.81 -8.57 -0.26
C GLU A 38 3.09 -9.54 0.70
N LEU A 39 1.78 -9.62 0.63
CA LEU A 39 0.99 -10.54 1.45
C LEU A 39 1.28 -12.01 1.09
N THR A 40 1.49 -12.30 -0.19
CA THR A 40 1.91 -13.64 -0.63
C THR A 40 3.28 -14.00 -0.07
N LYS A 41 4.24 -13.08 -0.12
CA LYS A 41 5.55 -13.27 0.50
C LYS A 41 5.40 -13.59 1.99
N GLY A 42 4.48 -12.93 2.68
CA GLY A 42 4.20 -13.18 4.08
C GLY A 42 3.77 -14.61 4.39
N LEU A 43 3.15 -15.32 3.43
CA LEU A 43 2.81 -16.75 3.59
C LEU A 43 4.05 -17.62 3.62
N HIS A 44 5.07 -17.27 2.84
CA HIS A 44 6.29 -18.08 2.68
C HIS A 44 7.36 -17.74 3.72
N THR A 45 7.09 -16.79 4.60
CA THR A 45 7.98 -16.42 5.72
C THR A 45 7.43 -16.84 7.08
N THR A 46 6.33 -17.58 7.12
CA THR A 46 5.76 -18.11 8.37
C THR A 46 6.64 -19.22 8.94
N THR A 47 6.64 -19.33 10.27
CA THR A 47 7.41 -20.33 11.00
C THR A 47 6.54 -21.45 11.61
N SER A 48 5.21 -21.33 11.49
CA SER A 48 4.26 -22.30 12.02
C SER A 48 3.10 -22.52 11.08
N LEU A 49 2.48 -23.69 11.15
CA LEU A 49 1.29 -24.01 10.39
C LEU A 49 0.11 -23.12 10.80
N THR A 50 -0.03 -22.82 12.08
CA THR A 50 -1.08 -21.95 12.61
C THR A 50 -0.98 -20.55 11.99
N GLU A 51 0.22 -19.97 12.00
CA GLU A 51 0.46 -18.67 11.40
C GLU A 51 0.18 -18.67 9.89
N PHE A 52 0.61 -19.71 9.19
CA PHE A 52 0.32 -19.87 7.75
C PHE A 52 -1.18 -19.89 7.47
N LYS A 53 -1.95 -20.66 8.25
CA LYS A 53 -3.41 -20.74 8.07
C LYS A 53 -4.09 -19.41 8.31
N VAL A 54 -3.68 -18.66 9.33
CA VAL A 54 -4.23 -17.34 9.65
C VAL A 54 -3.97 -16.35 8.50
N ARG A 55 -2.74 -16.27 8.02
CA ARG A 55 -2.36 -15.38 6.94
C ARG A 55 -3.00 -15.77 5.61
N SER A 56 -3.11 -17.06 5.33
CA SER A 56 -3.75 -17.58 4.13
C SER A 56 -5.25 -17.23 4.10
N ALA A 57 -5.96 -17.44 5.20
CA ALA A 57 -7.38 -17.09 5.32
C ALA A 57 -7.59 -15.58 5.14
N ARG A 58 -6.73 -14.76 5.76
CA ARG A 58 -6.79 -13.30 5.62
C ARG A 58 -6.59 -12.87 4.16
N LEU A 59 -5.59 -13.43 3.49
CA LEU A 59 -5.34 -13.10 2.08
C LEU A 59 -6.51 -13.47 1.19
N GLN A 60 -7.12 -14.64 1.40
CA GLN A 60 -8.31 -15.05 0.65
C GLN A 60 -9.47 -14.09 0.87
N THR A 61 -9.72 -13.67 2.11
CA THR A 61 -10.78 -12.71 2.45
C THR A 61 -10.54 -11.37 1.75
N LEU A 62 -9.31 -10.86 1.78
CA LEU A 62 -8.97 -9.59 1.15
C LEU A 62 -9.10 -9.66 -0.37
N ARG A 63 -8.64 -10.74 -1.00
CA ARG A 63 -8.78 -10.91 -2.45
C ARG A 63 -10.23 -11.02 -2.88
N ALA A 64 -11.06 -11.67 -2.10
CA ALA A 64 -12.50 -11.76 -2.37
C ALA A 64 -13.17 -10.38 -2.29
N ALA A 65 -12.76 -9.55 -1.33
CA ALA A 65 -13.32 -8.21 -1.14
C ALA A 65 -12.86 -7.19 -2.17
N PHE A 66 -11.58 -7.20 -2.55
CA PHE A 66 -10.98 -6.17 -3.41
C PHE A 66 -10.69 -6.62 -4.85
N GLY A 67 -10.67 -7.92 -5.12
CA GLY A 67 -10.42 -8.46 -6.44
C GLY A 67 -8.99 -8.29 -6.91
N ALA A 68 -8.80 -8.15 -8.22
CA ALA A 68 -7.50 -7.95 -8.82
C ALA A 68 -6.92 -6.59 -8.43
N GLY A 69 -5.62 -6.56 -8.14
CA GLY A 69 -4.93 -5.33 -7.84
C GLY A 69 -4.63 -4.50 -9.09
N LEU A 70 -4.40 -3.20 -8.90
CA LEU A 70 -3.89 -2.34 -9.95
C LEU A 70 -2.48 -2.79 -10.33
N PRO A 71 -2.18 -2.94 -11.62
CA PRO A 71 -0.84 -3.34 -12.05
C PRO A 71 0.17 -2.21 -11.86
N PHE A 72 1.42 -2.58 -11.60
CA PHE A 72 2.53 -1.63 -11.69
C PHE A 72 2.98 -1.59 -13.15
N ASP A 73 2.40 -0.68 -13.92
CA ASP A 73 2.62 -0.55 -15.35
C ASP A 73 3.66 0.54 -15.68
N ASN A 74 3.79 0.87 -16.97
CA ASN A 74 4.73 1.89 -17.41
C ASN A 74 4.41 3.28 -16.84
N ALA A 75 3.14 3.62 -16.70
CA ALA A 75 2.75 4.89 -16.07
C ALA A 75 3.19 4.95 -14.61
N CYS A 76 3.10 3.84 -13.88
CA CYS A 76 3.62 3.74 -12.51
C CYS A 76 5.14 3.88 -12.48
N SER A 77 5.84 3.28 -13.44
CA SER A 77 7.30 3.40 -13.56
C SER A 77 7.72 4.86 -13.82
N ASP A 78 7.02 5.57 -14.69
CA ASP A 78 7.29 6.98 -14.94
C ASP A 78 7.00 7.83 -13.69
N ALA A 79 5.90 7.55 -13.00
CA ALA A 79 5.57 8.21 -11.73
C ALA A 79 6.64 7.94 -10.65
N TYR A 80 7.24 6.77 -10.66
CA TYR A 80 8.29 6.40 -9.70
C TYR A 80 9.51 7.33 -9.79
N ASP A 81 9.87 7.76 -11.00
CA ASP A 81 10.93 8.76 -11.18
C ASP A 81 10.59 10.06 -10.45
N ARG A 82 9.37 10.54 -10.55
CA ARG A 82 8.91 11.73 -9.83
C ARG A 82 8.93 11.53 -8.32
N ILE A 83 8.55 10.35 -7.84
CA ILE A 83 8.60 10.00 -6.42
C ILE A 83 10.04 10.07 -5.90
N LEU A 84 10.98 9.44 -6.60
CA LEU A 84 12.40 9.44 -6.20
C LEU A 84 13.02 10.83 -6.28
N ALA A 85 12.64 11.64 -7.27
CA ALA A 85 13.09 13.03 -7.35
C ALA A 85 12.65 13.83 -6.12
N ALA A 86 11.40 13.65 -5.66
CA ALA A 86 10.89 14.30 -4.45
C ALA A 86 11.62 13.81 -3.19
N VAL A 87 11.89 12.51 -3.11
CA VAL A 87 12.63 11.91 -1.99
C VAL A 87 14.02 12.48 -1.88
N THR A 88 14.77 12.50 -2.99
CA THR A 88 16.16 13.00 -2.99
C THR A 88 16.21 14.50 -2.74
N ALA A 89 15.26 15.28 -3.26
CA ALA A 89 15.15 16.72 -3.00
C ALA A 89 14.90 17.00 -1.51
N ALA A 90 14.21 16.10 -0.80
CA ALA A 90 13.97 16.21 0.63
C ALA A 90 15.10 15.61 1.48
N GLY A 91 16.21 15.20 0.89
CA GLY A 91 17.37 14.64 1.59
C GLY A 91 17.28 13.15 1.91
N GLY A 92 16.29 12.45 1.37
CA GLY A 92 16.12 11.02 1.58
C GLY A 92 16.98 10.18 0.63
N SER A 93 17.08 8.89 0.93
CA SER A 93 17.81 7.91 0.11
C SER A 93 16.87 7.21 -0.86
N ALA A 94 17.26 7.14 -2.14
CA ALA A 94 16.50 6.42 -3.16
C ALA A 94 16.45 4.89 -2.91
N ARG A 95 17.32 4.37 -2.04
CA ARG A 95 17.40 2.94 -1.72
C ARG A 95 16.47 2.48 -0.60
N ALA A 96 15.95 3.41 0.18
CA ALA A 96 15.09 3.09 1.32
C ALA A 96 13.63 2.98 0.90
N HIS A 97 12.84 2.22 1.69
CA HIS A 97 11.38 2.14 1.55
C HIS A 97 10.90 1.84 0.12
N VAL A 98 11.57 0.90 -0.56
CA VAL A 98 11.32 0.63 -1.99
C VAL A 98 9.86 0.32 -2.27
N LEU A 99 9.26 -0.62 -1.53
CA LEU A 99 7.87 -1.02 -1.77
C LEU A 99 6.89 0.12 -1.50
N ASP A 100 7.08 0.86 -0.40
CA ASP A 100 6.21 1.99 -0.05
C ASP A 100 6.22 3.05 -1.16
N ARG A 101 7.40 3.32 -1.72
CA ARG A 101 7.54 4.28 -2.80
C ARG A 101 6.97 3.80 -4.12
N LEU A 102 7.01 2.49 -4.38
CA LEU A 102 6.32 1.90 -5.53
C LEU A 102 4.79 2.02 -5.37
N LEU A 103 4.27 1.87 -4.17
CA LEU A 103 2.86 2.13 -3.87
C LEU A 103 2.50 3.60 -4.08
N ALA A 104 3.35 4.52 -3.63
CA ALA A 104 3.16 5.95 -3.86
C ALA A 104 3.13 6.27 -5.36
N ALA A 105 4.02 5.66 -6.14
CA ALA A 105 4.04 5.81 -7.60
C ALA A 105 2.75 5.28 -8.24
N THR A 106 2.23 4.17 -7.75
CA THR A 106 0.95 3.61 -8.22
C THR A 106 -0.20 4.57 -7.94
N ALA A 107 -0.24 5.16 -6.75
CA ALA A 107 -1.25 6.15 -6.39
C ALA A 107 -1.15 7.40 -7.29
N LEU A 108 0.06 7.90 -7.49
CA LEU A 108 0.30 9.06 -8.35
C LEU A 108 -0.15 8.81 -9.80
N ALA A 109 0.25 7.67 -10.37
CA ALA A 109 -0.08 7.32 -11.75
C ALA A 109 -1.59 7.15 -11.98
N ASN A 110 -2.34 6.75 -10.96
CA ASN A 110 -3.78 6.50 -11.04
C ASN A 110 -4.62 7.61 -10.41
N ASP A 111 -4.00 8.72 -10.03
CA ASP A 111 -4.67 9.86 -9.38
C ASP A 111 -5.48 9.43 -8.14
N LEU A 112 -4.86 8.64 -7.29
CA LEU A 112 -5.45 8.14 -6.05
C LEU A 112 -4.80 8.78 -4.84
N THR A 113 -5.58 8.91 -3.75
CA THR A 113 -5.04 9.24 -2.44
C THR A 113 -4.44 7.99 -1.83
N LEU A 114 -3.19 8.07 -1.37
CA LEU A 114 -2.56 6.96 -0.64
C LEU A 114 -3.00 7.00 0.81
N VAL A 115 -3.57 5.92 1.29
CA VAL A 115 -4.04 5.80 2.69
C VAL A 115 -3.11 4.87 3.45
N THR A 116 -2.52 5.39 4.53
CA THR A 116 -1.51 4.67 5.32
C THR A 116 -1.64 4.99 6.81
N ARG A 117 -1.05 4.14 7.65
CA ARG A 117 -0.79 4.41 9.07
C ARG A 117 0.67 4.74 9.35
N ASP A 118 1.54 4.51 8.39
CA ASP A 118 2.97 4.78 8.49
C ASP A 118 3.36 6.00 7.66
N GLN A 119 3.15 7.18 8.21
CA GLN A 119 3.50 8.42 7.52
C GLN A 119 5.02 8.59 7.36
N GLY A 120 5.81 8.00 8.26
CA GLY A 120 7.28 8.08 8.19
C GLY A 120 7.86 7.45 6.92
N ALA A 121 7.26 6.35 6.45
CA ALA A 121 7.69 5.69 5.22
C ALA A 121 7.47 6.56 3.96
N PHE A 122 6.59 7.57 4.05
CA PHE A 122 6.22 8.44 2.93
C PHE A 122 6.66 9.88 3.14
N ALA A 123 7.63 10.11 4.02
CA ALA A 123 8.15 11.44 4.31
C ALA A 123 8.68 12.11 3.04
N GLY A 124 8.32 13.38 2.85
CA GLY A 124 8.73 14.16 1.70
C GLY A 124 7.89 13.99 0.44
N LEU A 125 6.86 13.13 0.46
CA LEU A 125 6.03 12.82 -0.71
C LEU A 125 4.70 13.57 -0.76
N ASP A 126 4.33 14.27 0.30
CA ASP A 126 3.04 14.96 0.45
C ASP A 126 2.78 16.04 -0.61
N LYS A 127 3.84 16.56 -1.23
CA LYS A 127 3.72 17.54 -2.34
C LYS A 127 3.44 16.90 -3.69
N VAL A 128 3.69 15.60 -3.82
CA VAL A 128 3.57 14.87 -5.09
C VAL A 128 2.36 13.95 -5.08
N VAL A 129 2.10 13.30 -3.95
CA VAL A 129 0.98 12.37 -3.75
C VAL A 129 0.16 12.83 -2.57
N ARG A 130 -1.16 12.80 -2.72
CA ARG A 130 -2.05 13.03 -1.57
C ARG A 130 -1.98 11.84 -0.64
N ILE A 131 -1.64 12.09 0.63
CA ILE A 131 -1.48 11.05 1.64
C ILE A 131 -2.41 11.35 2.80
N GLU A 132 -3.23 10.36 3.16
CA GLU A 132 -4.16 10.44 4.29
C GLU A 132 -3.86 9.33 5.30
N GLN A 133 -4.03 9.64 6.56
CA GLN A 133 -3.90 8.67 7.64
C GLN A 133 -5.27 8.09 8.00
N ALA A 134 -5.32 6.77 8.20
CA ALA A 134 -6.59 6.11 8.54
C ALA A 134 -6.49 5.16 9.73
#